data_98dcc6e5564f8fed18852d9f94539e1c
#
_entry.id   98dcc6e5564f8fed18852d9f94539e1c
#
_cell.length_a   1.000
_cell.length_b   1.000
_cell.length_c   1.000
_cell.angle_alpha   90.00
_cell.angle_beta   90.00
_cell.angle_gamma   90.00
#
_symmetry.space_group_name_H-M   'P 1'
#
loop_
_entity.id
_entity.type
_entity.pdbx_description
1 polymer ?
#
loop_
_entity_poly.entity_id
_entity_poly.type
_entity_poly.pdbx_seq_one_letter_code
_entity_poly.pdbx_strand_id
1 'polypeptide(L)'
;MKQKFNVITSTCVPLPLENVDTDQIIPARFLKATTREESFFGDNLFRDWRYNADGTINKNFVLNDPTYSGCILVAGKNFGSGSSREHAAWAIAGYGFRVVISSFFADIHKNNELNNFVLPVVVSESFLSELFESIKQNPKMEVEVDLPNQTVTNKATGRQEKFEINGYKKHCLINGLDDIDFLIENKDKIEQWEQQNA
;
A
#
# COMPACT_ATOMS: atom_id res chain seq x y z
N MET A 1 -1.97 -11.53 -15.68
CA MET A 1 -2.24 -10.07 -15.56
C MET A 1 -2.54 -9.74 -14.12
N LYS A 2 -1.90 -8.73 -13.59
CA LYS A 2 -2.16 -8.21 -12.24
C LYS A 2 -3.52 -7.53 -12.18
N GLN A 3 -4.08 -7.38 -10.97
CA GLN A 3 -5.38 -6.73 -10.81
C GLN A 3 -5.29 -5.24 -11.14
N LYS A 4 -6.10 -4.77 -12.08
CA LYS A 4 -6.15 -3.37 -12.50
C LYS A 4 -6.63 -2.46 -11.35
N PHE A 5 -6.04 -1.27 -11.30
CA PHE A 5 -6.44 -0.21 -10.38
C PHE A 5 -7.35 0.78 -11.12
N ASN A 6 -8.49 1.11 -10.53
CA ASN A 6 -9.38 2.15 -11.07
C ASN A 6 -9.85 3.03 -9.90
N VAL A 7 -11.10 2.88 -9.48
CA VAL A 7 -11.64 3.46 -8.26
C VAL A 7 -11.78 2.36 -7.23
N ILE A 8 -11.26 2.60 -6.02
CA ILE A 8 -11.40 1.69 -4.87
C ILE A 8 -12.18 2.44 -3.80
N THR A 9 -13.30 1.85 -3.38
CA THR A 9 -14.05 2.29 -2.20
C THR A 9 -14.02 1.16 -1.18
N SER A 10 -13.52 1.43 0.01
CA SER A 10 -13.34 0.41 1.05
C SER A 10 -13.39 1.02 2.44
N THR A 11 -13.75 0.23 3.42
CA THR A 11 -13.45 0.51 4.82
C THR A 11 -11.94 0.48 5.06
N CYS A 12 -11.51 1.01 6.20
CA CYS A 12 -10.10 1.23 6.50
C CYS A 12 -9.64 0.51 7.77
N VAL A 13 -8.38 0.12 7.79
CA VAL A 13 -7.68 -0.33 8.99
C VAL A 13 -6.76 0.81 9.46
N PRO A 14 -7.00 1.41 10.66
CA PRO A 14 -6.17 2.50 11.15
C PRO A 14 -4.92 1.97 11.86
N LEU A 15 -3.76 2.49 11.49
CA LEU A 15 -2.48 2.25 12.17
C LEU A 15 -1.85 3.62 12.52
N PRO A 16 -2.29 4.31 13.58
CA PRO A 16 -1.85 5.67 13.91
C PRO A 16 -0.47 5.70 14.56
N LEU A 17 0.45 4.87 14.05
CA LEU A 17 1.83 4.80 14.47
C LEU A 17 2.71 5.50 13.44
N GLU A 18 3.55 6.42 13.90
CA GLU A 18 4.55 7.10 13.09
C GLU A 18 5.86 6.31 13.04
N ASN A 19 6.66 6.57 12.00
CA ASN A 19 7.98 5.98 11.82
C ASN A 19 7.97 4.45 11.80
N VAL A 20 6.90 3.85 11.30
CA VAL A 20 6.82 2.40 11.13
C VAL A 20 7.89 1.96 10.13
N ASP A 21 8.83 1.16 10.58
CA ASP A 21 9.94 0.70 9.76
C ASP A 21 9.65 -0.66 9.08
N THR A 22 10.48 -0.99 8.11
CA THR A 22 10.31 -2.22 7.33
C THR A 22 10.54 -3.51 8.13
N ASP A 23 11.28 -3.47 9.26
CA ASP A 23 11.43 -4.60 10.18
C ASP A 23 10.16 -4.85 10.99
N GLN A 24 9.44 -3.78 11.31
CA GLN A 24 8.13 -3.85 11.96
C GLN A 24 7.06 -4.36 11.00
N ILE A 25 7.12 -3.93 9.72
CA ILE A 25 6.20 -4.41 8.67
C ILE A 25 6.43 -5.90 8.40
N ILE A 26 7.67 -6.32 8.18
CA ILE A 26 8.07 -7.72 7.99
C ILE A 26 9.40 -8.01 8.69
N PRO A 27 9.43 -8.77 9.79
CA PRO A 27 10.65 -9.04 10.53
C PRO A 27 11.71 -9.74 9.68
N ALA A 28 12.98 -9.35 9.88
CA ALA A 28 14.13 -9.80 9.07
C ALA A 28 14.26 -11.32 8.97
N ARG A 29 13.78 -12.10 9.93
CA ARG A 29 13.81 -13.57 9.89
C ARG A 29 13.03 -14.18 8.73
N PHE A 30 12.05 -13.46 8.19
CA PHE A 30 11.24 -13.90 7.03
C PHE A 30 11.88 -13.60 5.68
N LEU A 31 12.94 -12.77 5.63
CA LEU A 31 13.63 -12.43 4.37
C LEU A 31 14.42 -13.60 3.78
N LYS A 32 14.71 -14.63 4.59
CA LYS A 32 15.41 -15.85 4.16
C LYS A 32 14.47 -16.93 3.63
N ALA A 33 13.16 -16.64 3.56
CA ALA A 33 12.21 -17.58 3.02
C ALA A 33 12.52 -17.90 1.55
N THR A 34 12.49 -19.16 1.18
CA THR A 34 12.71 -19.62 -0.19
C THR A 34 11.44 -19.55 -1.05
N THR A 35 10.29 -19.32 -0.41
CA THR A 35 9.02 -19.14 -1.09
C THR A 35 8.85 -17.69 -1.59
N ARG A 36 8.12 -17.55 -2.70
CA ARG A 36 7.62 -16.26 -3.22
C ARG A 36 6.10 -16.17 -3.14
N GLU A 37 5.46 -17.06 -2.38
CA GLU A 37 4.02 -17.01 -2.21
C GLU A 37 3.61 -15.75 -1.44
N GLU A 38 2.75 -14.94 -2.05
CA GLU A 38 2.26 -13.69 -1.46
C GLU A 38 1.56 -13.94 -0.11
N SER A 39 0.82 -15.06 0.00
CA SER A 39 0.15 -15.48 1.24
C SER A 39 1.13 -15.64 2.41
N PHE A 40 2.31 -16.22 2.18
CA PHE A 40 3.33 -16.40 3.22
C PHE A 40 3.74 -15.05 3.83
N PHE A 41 4.00 -14.06 2.99
CA PHE A 41 4.40 -12.72 3.47
C PHE A 41 3.22 -12.00 4.12
N GLY A 42 2.01 -12.12 3.56
CA GLY A 42 0.79 -11.56 4.14
C GLY A 42 0.47 -12.10 5.53
N ASP A 43 0.62 -13.39 5.75
CA ASP A 43 0.43 -14.03 7.07
C ASP A 43 1.42 -13.52 8.12
N ASN A 44 2.59 -13.03 7.67
CA ASN A 44 3.64 -12.50 8.53
C ASN A 44 3.71 -10.97 8.55
N LEU A 45 2.75 -10.26 7.92
CA LEU A 45 2.61 -8.82 8.05
C LEU A 45 2.48 -8.41 9.52
N PHE A 46 3.29 -7.47 9.98
CA PHE A 46 3.33 -7.02 11.38
C PHE A 46 3.40 -8.16 12.40
N ARG A 47 4.14 -9.22 12.10
CA ARG A 47 4.15 -10.48 12.87
C ARG A 47 4.37 -10.27 14.34
N ASP A 48 5.34 -9.42 14.72
CA ASP A 48 5.72 -9.21 16.12
C ASP A 48 4.74 -8.32 16.89
N TRP A 49 3.83 -7.68 16.19
CA TRP A 49 2.73 -6.92 16.79
C TRP A 49 1.43 -7.71 16.81
N ARG A 50 1.19 -8.54 15.77
CA ARG A 50 -0.02 -9.36 15.66
C ARG A 50 -0.03 -10.57 16.57
N TYR A 51 1.13 -11.03 17.02
CA TYR A 51 1.24 -12.22 17.84
C TYR A 51 2.12 -11.97 19.07
N ASN A 52 1.75 -12.61 20.17
CA ASN A 52 2.54 -12.64 21.40
C ASN A 52 3.75 -13.56 21.24
N ALA A 53 4.69 -13.50 22.19
CA ALA A 53 5.90 -14.32 22.17
C ALA A 53 5.63 -15.85 22.22
N ASP A 54 4.50 -16.25 22.78
CA ASP A 54 4.01 -17.63 22.83
C ASP A 54 3.27 -18.07 21.55
N GLY A 55 3.18 -17.20 20.55
CA GLY A 55 2.50 -17.44 19.26
C GLY A 55 0.99 -17.23 19.29
N THR A 56 0.39 -16.86 20.41
CA THR A 56 -1.03 -16.53 20.48
C THR A 56 -1.33 -15.19 19.83
N ILE A 57 -2.56 -14.99 19.37
CA ILE A 57 -3.00 -13.75 18.74
C ILE A 57 -3.03 -12.61 19.76
N ASN A 58 -2.35 -11.51 19.47
CA ASN A 58 -2.46 -10.28 20.23
C ASN A 58 -3.75 -9.54 19.84
N LYS A 59 -4.78 -9.69 20.67
CA LYS A 59 -6.10 -9.08 20.44
C LYS A 59 -6.11 -7.56 20.53
N ASN A 60 -5.06 -6.96 21.09
CA ASN A 60 -4.95 -5.50 21.23
C ASN A 60 -4.37 -4.82 19.97
N PHE A 61 -3.89 -5.58 19.00
CA PHE A 61 -3.36 -5.01 17.78
C PHE A 61 -4.47 -4.85 16.72
N VAL A 62 -4.51 -3.70 16.10
CA VAL A 62 -5.61 -3.26 15.22
C VAL A 62 -5.94 -4.23 14.08
N LEU A 63 -4.93 -4.88 13.48
CA LEU A 63 -5.16 -5.84 12.39
C LEU A 63 -5.80 -7.15 12.88
N ASN A 64 -5.84 -7.40 14.18
CA ASN A 64 -6.51 -8.56 14.79
C ASN A 64 -7.87 -8.19 15.39
N ASP A 65 -8.25 -6.92 15.35
CA ASP A 65 -9.55 -6.45 15.82
C ASP A 65 -10.59 -6.60 14.69
N PRO A 66 -11.61 -7.46 14.83
CA PRO A 66 -12.63 -7.66 13.80
C PRO A 66 -13.50 -6.43 13.53
N THR A 67 -13.40 -5.40 14.36
CA THR A 67 -14.07 -4.10 14.15
C THR A 67 -13.59 -3.44 12.86
N TYR A 68 -12.30 -3.59 12.53
CA TYR A 68 -11.68 -2.99 11.35
C TYR A 68 -11.50 -4.02 10.24
N SER A 69 -11.75 -3.60 9.02
CA SER A 69 -11.63 -4.45 7.84
C SER A 69 -11.45 -3.58 6.59
N GLY A 70 -11.16 -4.20 5.46
CA GLY A 70 -11.04 -3.52 4.18
C GLY A 70 -9.63 -3.60 3.59
N CYS A 71 -9.46 -3.06 2.39
CA CYS A 71 -8.21 -3.11 1.65
C CYS A 71 -7.41 -1.80 1.69
N ILE A 72 -7.78 -0.85 2.57
CA ILE A 72 -7.08 0.43 2.77
C ILE A 72 -6.46 0.45 4.16
N LEU A 73 -5.13 0.59 4.23
CA LEU A 73 -4.40 0.85 5.46
C LEU A 73 -4.20 2.35 5.60
N VAL A 74 -4.64 2.94 6.71
CA VAL A 74 -4.35 4.34 7.06
C VAL A 74 -3.24 4.34 8.10
N ALA A 75 -2.04 4.75 7.71
CA ALA A 75 -0.84 4.69 8.53
C ALA A 75 -0.38 6.09 8.97
N GLY A 76 0.29 6.18 10.11
CA GLY A 76 0.92 7.41 10.57
C GLY A 76 2.06 7.88 9.66
N LYS A 77 2.61 9.06 9.96
CA LYS A 77 3.69 9.70 9.19
C LYS A 77 4.96 8.85 9.14
N ASN A 78 5.70 8.96 8.03
CA ASN A 78 6.98 8.28 7.78
C ASN A 78 6.85 6.76 7.77
N PHE A 79 5.87 6.26 7.03
CA PHE A 79 5.62 4.83 6.87
C PHE A 79 6.66 4.17 5.95
N GLY A 80 7.11 2.97 6.32
CA GLY A 80 8.07 2.19 5.57
C GLY A 80 9.53 2.69 5.69
N SER A 81 9.86 3.39 6.79
CA SER A 81 11.23 3.82 7.08
C SER A 81 12.19 2.63 7.25
N GLY A 82 13.50 2.89 7.34
CA GLY A 82 14.52 1.87 7.55
C GLY A 82 15.06 1.25 6.27
N SER A 83 15.32 -0.06 6.29
CA SER A 83 15.99 -0.77 5.20
C SER A 83 15.10 -0.92 3.96
N SER A 84 15.73 -0.86 2.76
CA SER A 84 15.07 -1.07 1.46
C SER A 84 14.63 -2.53 1.28
N ARG A 85 13.48 -2.90 1.84
CA ARG A 85 12.96 -4.27 1.76
C ARG A 85 11.71 -4.34 0.92
N GLU A 86 11.83 -4.91 -0.25
CA GLU A 86 10.68 -5.18 -1.11
C GLU A 86 9.68 -6.15 -0.45
N HIS A 87 10.17 -7.07 0.39
CA HIS A 87 9.35 -8.00 1.18
C HIS A 87 8.31 -7.29 2.06
N ALA A 88 8.55 -6.04 2.48
CA ALA A 88 7.55 -5.26 3.21
C ALA A 88 6.35 -4.94 2.33
N ALA A 89 6.57 -4.57 1.07
CA ALA A 89 5.49 -4.37 0.11
C ALA A 89 4.78 -5.70 -0.23
N TRP A 90 5.52 -6.82 -0.34
CA TRP A 90 4.90 -8.15 -0.51
C TRP A 90 4.00 -8.52 0.66
N ALA A 91 4.41 -8.21 1.89
CA ALA A 91 3.61 -8.50 3.07
C ALA A 91 2.31 -7.68 3.08
N ILE A 92 2.38 -6.40 2.72
CA ILE A 92 1.22 -5.51 2.61
C ILE A 92 0.25 -6.02 1.54
N ALA A 93 0.76 -6.30 0.34
CA ALA A 93 -0.03 -6.83 -0.79
C ALA A 93 -0.63 -8.20 -0.46
N GLY A 94 0.18 -9.12 0.08
CA GLY A 94 -0.22 -10.49 0.42
C GLY A 94 -1.26 -10.55 1.55
N TYR A 95 -1.30 -9.56 2.44
CA TYR A 95 -2.35 -9.43 3.45
C TYR A 95 -3.69 -8.98 2.86
N GLY A 96 -3.67 -8.38 1.67
CA GLY A 96 -4.84 -7.90 0.96
C GLY A 96 -5.00 -6.39 0.93
N PHE A 97 -4.05 -5.63 1.44
CA PHE A 97 -4.07 -4.18 1.26
C PHE A 97 -3.77 -3.80 -0.18
N ARG A 98 -4.57 -2.91 -0.73
CA ARG A 98 -4.44 -2.34 -2.07
C ARG A 98 -3.98 -0.88 -2.03
N VAL A 99 -4.27 -0.20 -0.94
CA VAL A 99 -3.95 1.21 -0.73
C VAL A 99 -3.34 1.38 0.66
N VAL A 100 -2.29 2.17 0.75
CA VAL A 100 -1.78 2.71 2.00
C VAL A 100 -1.88 4.22 1.95
N ILE A 101 -2.50 4.85 2.95
CA ILE A 101 -2.65 6.31 3.08
C ILE A 101 -1.77 6.78 4.23
N SER A 102 -0.91 7.77 3.98
CA SER A 102 -0.08 8.40 5.00
C SER A 102 0.23 9.85 4.61
N SER A 103 0.68 10.67 5.55
CA SER A 103 1.16 12.02 5.22
C SER A 103 2.59 12.05 4.68
N PHE A 104 3.36 10.99 4.88
CA PHE A 104 4.72 10.83 4.35
C PHE A 104 5.14 9.36 4.29
N PHE A 105 5.84 8.98 3.25
CA PHE A 105 6.44 7.64 3.07
C PHE A 105 7.95 7.77 2.89
N ALA A 106 8.69 6.75 3.33
CA ALA A 106 10.07 6.59 2.88
C ALA A 106 10.09 6.29 1.37
N ASP A 107 10.92 7.00 0.61
CA ASP A 107 10.91 7.00 -0.87
C ASP A 107 11.05 5.61 -1.48
N ILE A 108 11.98 4.79 -0.95
CA ILE A 108 12.21 3.45 -1.49
C ILE A 108 11.01 2.56 -1.21
N HIS A 109 10.43 2.64 -0.02
CA HIS A 109 9.24 1.85 0.33
C HIS A 109 8.04 2.21 -0.54
N LYS A 110 7.83 3.51 -0.77
CA LYS A 110 6.80 4.01 -1.69
C LYS A 110 6.93 3.42 -3.09
N ASN A 111 8.16 3.34 -3.62
CA ASN A 111 8.41 2.72 -4.91
C ASN A 111 8.19 1.20 -4.89
N ASN A 112 8.59 0.52 -3.82
CA ASN A 112 8.35 -0.92 -3.66
C ASN A 112 6.85 -1.23 -3.60
N GLU A 113 6.04 -0.42 -2.92
CA GLU A 113 4.57 -0.56 -2.92
C GLU A 113 4.02 -0.49 -4.36
N LEU A 114 4.40 0.55 -5.12
CA LEU A 114 3.96 0.72 -6.51
C LEU A 114 4.35 -0.45 -7.41
N ASN A 115 5.55 -1.02 -7.24
CA ASN A 115 6.01 -2.19 -7.98
C ASN A 115 5.22 -3.45 -7.65
N ASN A 116 4.60 -3.49 -6.47
CA ASN A 116 3.83 -4.63 -5.98
C ASN A 116 2.32 -4.38 -5.97
N PHE A 117 1.84 -3.44 -6.80
CA PHE A 117 0.42 -3.16 -6.98
C PHE A 117 -0.31 -2.74 -5.68
N VAL A 118 0.42 -2.10 -4.78
CA VAL A 118 -0.13 -1.33 -3.67
C VAL A 118 0.03 0.15 -4.01
N LEU A 119 -1.03 0.94 -3.83
CA LEU A 119 -1.03 2.37 -4.12
C LEU A 119 -0.72 3.18 -2.85
N PRO A 120 0.47 3.79 -2.71
CA PRO A 120 0.75 4.75 -1.66
C PRO A 120 0.10 6.10 -1.99
N VAL A 121 -0.79 6.55 -1.12
CA VAL A 121 -1.49 7.84 -1.25
C VAL A 121 -0.96 8.80 -0.19
N VAL A 122 -0.29 9.86 -0.63
CA VAL A 122 0.20 10.93 0.24
C VAL A 122 -0.88 11.98 0.39
N VAL A 123 -1.24 12.29 1.63
CA VAL A 123 -2.25 13.30 2.00
C VAL A 123 -1.68 14.32 2.97
N SER A 124 -2.36 15.44 3.17
CA SER A 124 -1.98 16.39 4.21
C SER A 124 -2.12 15.80 5.61
N GLU A 125 -1.34 16.30 6.57
CA GLU A 125 -1.46 15.86 7.98
C GLU A 125 -2.85 16.13 8.54
N SER A 126 -3.50 17.22 8.10
CA SER A 126 -4.86 17.55 8.52
C SER A 126 -5.91 16.58 7.97
N PHE A 127 -5.74 16.10 6.73
CA PHE A 127 -6.61 15.07 6.16
C PHE A 127 -6.39 13.72 6.81
N LEU A 128 -5.13 13.36 7.07
CA LEU A 128 -4.79 12.12 7.78
C LEU A 128 -5.40 12.08 9.18
N SER A 129 -5.30 13.19 9.93
CA SER A 129 -5.91 13.31 11.26
C SER A 129 -7.42 13.17 11.21
N GLU A 130 -8.06 13.79 10.22
CA GLU A 130 -9.51 13.66 10.00
C GLU A 130 -9.92 12.23 9.69
N LEU A 131 -9.13 11.50 8.87
CA LEU A 131 -9.39 10.09 8.57
C LEU A 131 -9.35 9.25 9.85
N PHE A 132 -8.34 9.42 10.72
CA PHE A 132 -8.25 8.70 11.98
C PHE A 132 -9.45 8.97 12.89
N GLU A 133 -9.87 10.23 13.00
CA GLU A 133 -11.04 10.60 13.81
C GLU A 133 -12.34 10.02 13.20
N SER A 134 -12.51 10.07 11.89
CA SER A 134 -13.67 9.51 11.21
C SER A 134 -13.76 7.98 11.39
N ILE A 135 -12.63 7.26 11.27
CA ILE A 135 -12.58 5.81 11.50
C ILE A 135 -12.88 5.46 12.95
N LYS A 136 -12.37 6.24 13.91
CA LYS A 136 -12.62 6.05 15.33
C LYS A 136 -14.10 6.25 15.68
N GLN A 137 -14.77 7.23 15.07
CA GLN A 137 -16.20 7.50 15.27
C GLN A 137 -17.07 6.44 14.59
N ASN A 138 -16.70 6.00 13.40
CA ASN A 138 -17.39 4.98 12.63
C ASN A 138 -16.40 4.05 11.93
N PRO A 139 -16.06 2.89 12.52
CA PRO A 139 -15.15 1.93 11.89
C PRO A 139 -15.62 1.36 10.54
N LYS A 140 -16.87 1.57 10.18
CA LYS A 140 -17.43 1.13 8.89
C LYS A 140 -17.51 2.26 7.85
N MET A 141 -16.97 3.45 8.18
CA MET A 141 -16.83 4.52 7.20
C MET A 141 -15.93 4.07 6.05
N GLU A 142 -16.18 4.57 4.87
CA GLU A 142 -15.43 4.24 3.67
C GLU A 142 -14.58 5.41 3.21
N VAL A 143 -13.48 5.06 2.59
CA VAL A 143 -12.65 5.98 1.81
C VAL A 143 -12.71 5.55 0.35
N GLU A 144 -12.86 6.50 -0.53
CA GLU A 144 -12.78 6.32 -1.98
C GLU A 144 -11.45 6.85 -2.50
N VAL A 145 -10.73 6.02 -3.23
CA VAL A 145 -9.47 6.37 -3.89
C VAL A 145 -9.67 6.21 -5.39
N ASP A 146 -9.66 7.31 -6.12
CA ASP A 146 -9.80 7.39 -7.57
C ASP A 146 -8.43 7.62 -8.20
N LEU A 147 -7.80 6.57 -8.70
CA LEU A 147 -6.49 6.67 -9.32
C LEU A 147 -6.52 7.43 -10.66
N PRO A 148 -7.48 7.22 -11.57
CA PRO A 148 -7.64 8.04 -12.78
C PRO A 148 -7.64 9.54 -12.51
N ASN A 149 -8.42 10.00 -11.54
CA ASN A 149 -8.54 11.43 -11.20
C ASN A 149 -7.53 11.87 -10.13
N GLN A 150 -6.78 10.92 -9.52
CA GLN A 150 -5.81 11.16 -8.46
C GLN A 150 -6.44 11.90 -7.26
N THR A 151 -7.57 11.39 -6.79
CA THR A 151 -8.28 11.95 -5.64
C THR A 151 -8.54 10.89 -4.57
N VAL A 152 -8.54 11.31 -3.32
CA VAL A 152 -8.92 10.53 -2.16
C VAL A 152 -10.03 11.27 -1.42
N THR A 153 -11.12 10.57 -1.11
CA THR A 153 -12.31 11.16 -0.49
C THR A 153 -12.66 10.44 0.81
N ASN A 154 -12.77 11.20 1.90
CA ASN A 154 -13.37 10.73 3.13
C ASN A 154 -14.90 10.73 2.96
N LYS A 155 -15.50 9.56 2.84
CA LYS A 155 -16.97 9.45 2.58
C LYS A 155 -17.81 9.88 3.80
N ALA A 156 -17.23 9.92 5.00
CA ALA A 156 -17.96 10.37 6.19
C ALA A 156 -18.16 11.88 6.23
N THR A 157 -17.18 12.67 5.74
CA THR A 157 -17.21 14.14 5.77
C THR A 157 -17.45 14.75 4.39
N GLY A 158 -17.20 13.98 3.32
CA GLY A 158 -17.19 14.49 1.95
C GLY A 158 -15.92 15.25 1.57
N ARG A 159 -14.96 15.40 2.49
CA ARG A 159 -13.68 16.06 2.16
C ARG A 159 -12.89 15.23 1.19
N GLN A 160 -12.29 15.91 0.21
CA GLN A 160 -11.48 15.30 -0.83
C GLN A 160 -10.13 16.01 -0.92
N GLU A 161 -9.07 15.24 -1.17
CA GLU A 161 -7.75 15.78 -1.52
C GLU A 161 -7.23 15.13 -2.81
N LYS A 162 -6.30 15.82 -3.49
CA LYS A 162 -5.54 15.28 -4.61
C LYS A 162 -4.26 14.67 -4.10
N PHE A 163 -3.81 13.60 -4.78
CA PHE A 163 -2.51 13.01 -4.54
C PHE A 163 -1.70 12.91 -5.83
N GLU A 164 -0.39 12.85 -5.69
CA GLU A 164 0.53 12.75 -6.82
C GLU A 164 1.04 11.32 -6.99
N ILE A 165 1.17 10.90 -8.25
CA ILE A 165 1.77 9.65 -8.66
C ILE A 165 2.53 9.86 -9.96
N ASN A 166 3.66 9.17 -10.12
CA ASN A 166 4.38 9.14 -11.38
C ASN A 166 3.51 8.60 -12.52
N GLY A 167 3.48 9.30 -13.65
CA GLY A 167 2.60 8.97 -14.79
C GLY A 167 2.83 7.56 -15.35
N TYR A 168 4.09 7.07 -15.37
CA TYR A 168 4.42 5.71 -15.76
C TYR A 168 3.81 4.68 -14.79
N LYS A 169 4.01 4.85 -13.48
CA LYS A 169 3.42 3.93 -12.47
C LYS A 169 1.90 3.98 -12.45
N LYS A 170 1.30 5.15 -12.67
CA LYS A 170 -0.16 5.29 -12.85
C LYS A 170 -0.64 4.46 -14.04
N HIS A 171 0.03 4.57 -15.19
CA HIS A 171 -0.30 3.78 -16.38
C HIS A 171 -0.22 2.27 -16.10
N CYS A 172 0.86 1.82 -15.47
CA CYS A 172 1.06 0.42 -15.10
C CYS A 172 -0.05 -0.09 -14.17
N LEU A 173 -0.38 0.64 -13.11
CA LEU A 173 -1.43 0.25 -12.17
C LEU A 173 -2.82 0.19 -12.82
N ILE A 174 -3.19 1.19 -13.63
CA ILE A 174 -4.50 1.21 -14.33
C ILE A 174 -4.63 0.04 -15.30
N ASN A 175 -3.56 -0.33 -15.99
CA ASN A 175 -3.59 -1.38 -17.01
C ASN A 175 -3.23 -2.77 -16.47
N GLY A 176 -2.75 -2.88 -15.21
CA GLY A 176 -2.32 -4.14 -14.60
C GLY A 176 -1.03 -4.67 -15.21
N LEU A 177 -0.11 -3.76 -15.57
CA LEU A 177 1.18 -4.05 -16.20
C LEU A 177 2.29 -3.98 -15.15
N ASP A 178 3.19 -4.96 -15.17
CA ASP A 178 4.49 -4.80 -14.53
C ASP A 178 5.49 -4.10 -15.46
N ASP A 179 6.71 -3.88 -14.99
CA ASP A 179 7.73 -3.16 -15.78
C ASP A 179 8.11 -3.91 -17.07
N ILE A 180 8.04 -5.25 -17.07
CA ILE A 180 8.32 -6.09 -18.25
C ILE A 180 7.14 -6.02 -19.23
N ASP A 181 5.91 -6.13 -18.73
CA ASP A 181 4.71 -6.00 -19.55
C ASP A 181 4.68 -4.64 -20.27
N PHE A 182 5.06 -3.56 -19.58
CA PHE A 182 5.17 -2.24 -20.17
C PHE A 182 6.22 -2.15 -21.29
N LEU A 183 7.37 -2.78 -21.11
CA LEU A 183 8.41 -2.84 -22.17
C LEU A 183 7.92 -3.63 -23.40
N ILE A 184 7.22 -4.74 -23.16
CA ILE A 184 6.63 -5.55 -24.25
C ILE A 184 5.58 -4.74 -25.00
N GLU A 185 4.71 -3.98 -24.29
CA GLU A 185 3.70 -3.12 -24.93
C GLU A 185 4.32 -2.02 -25.82
N ASN A 186 5.54 -1.57 -25.49
CA ASN A 186 6.26 -0.53 -26.24
C ASN A 186 7.34 -1.08 -27.18
N LYS A 187 7.41 -2.39 -27.41
CA LYS A 187 8.46 -3.04 -28.21
C LYS A 187 8.62 -2.41 -29.59
N ASP A 188 7.53 -2.21 -30.31
CA ASP A 188 7.57 -1.63 -31.67
C ASP A 188 8.19 -0.22 -31.70
N LYS A 189 7.93 0.59 -30.66
CA LYS A 189 8.52 1.93 -30.53
C LYS A 189 10.01 1.85 -30.22
N ILE A 190 10.42 0.87 -29.43
CA ILE A 190 11.83 0.63 -29.11
C ILE A 190 12.59 0.22 -30.39
N GLU A 191 12.06 -0.74 -31.15
CA GLU A 191 12.63 -1.20 -32.41
C GLU A 191 12.73 -0.05 -33.46
N GLN A 192 11.71 0.78 -33.57
CA GLN A 192 11.74 1.97 -34.44
C GLN A 192 12.83 2.95 -34.04
N TRP A 193 12.99 3.20 -32.73
CA TRP A 193 14.01 4.08 -32.22
C TRP A 193 15.43 3.54 -32.50
N GLU A 194 15.65 2.24 -32.30
CA GLU A 194 16.93 1.57 -32.59
C GLU A 194 17.29 1.67 -34.06
N GLN A 195 16.33 1.45 -34.98
CA GLN A 195 16.54 1.57 -36.43
C GLN A 195 16.89 3.00 -36.86
N GLN A 196 16.40 4.01 -36.15
CA GLN A 196 16.68 5.41 -36.45
C GLN A 196 18.04 5.91 -35.91
N ASN A 197 18.60 5.19 -34.91
CA ASN A 197 19.80 5.61 -34.18
C ASN A 197 20.95 4.58 -34.24
N ALA A 198 20.86 3.56 -35.12
CA ALA A 198 21.88 2.54 -35.34
C ALA A 198 22.95 2.96 -36.35
#